data_2e71a6bbdfd9716e82fee13301c66b42
#
_entry.id   2e71a6bbdfd9716e82fee13301c66b42
#
_cell.length_a   1.000
_cell.length_b   1.000
_cell.length_c   1.000
_cell.angle_alpha   90.00
_cell.angle_beta   90.00
_cell.angle_gamma   90.00
#
_symmetry.space_group_name_H-M   'P 1'
#
loop_
_entity.id
_entity.type
_entity.pdbx_description
1 polymer ?
#
loop_
_entity_poly.entity_id
_entity_poly.type
_entity_poly.pdbx_seq_one_letter_code
_entity_poly.pdbx_strand_id
1 'polypeptide(L)'
;MVAALVGALYLNRSLFEPLVDLVDALRVREGLEQKKSGEISGKVTRVLNGDLLVLKDVHGKMYTIRLTGVEAPVYQRNNRAEMLRAEASKTNLSRLILSTEVRVELTYTNDSHGAFGFVYRGKTNINILAVETGMARAKRDYMNGLPLEDRYALIQAERRARMNDK
;
A
#
# COMPACT_ATOMS: atom_id res chain seq x y z
N MET A 1 22.38 -15.35 -28.09
CA MET A 1 21.23 -14.44 -28.30
C MET A 1 20.64 -13.88 -26.98
N VAL A 2 20.54 -14.65 -25.92
CA VAL A 2 19.96 -14.18 -24.62
C VAL A 2 20.88 -13.14 -23.96
N ALA A 3 22.19 -13.26 -24.02
CA ALA A 3 23.15 -12.31 -23.43
C ALA A 3 23.13 -10.90 -24.08
N ALA A 4 22.83 -10.81 -25.36
CA ALA A 4 22.74 -9.54 -26.09
C ALA A 4 21.44 -8.77 -25.72
N LEU A 5 20.37 -9.48 -25.43
CA LEU A 5 19.11 -8.88 -24.94
C LEU A 5 19.25 -8.33 -23.52
N VAL A 6 20.00 -9.01 -22.65
CA VAL A 6 20.29 -8.55 -21.28
C VAL A 6 21.18 -7.29 -21.31
N GLY A 7 22.16 -7.20 -22.23
CA GLY A 7 23.01 -6.04 -22.40
C GLY A 7 22.25 -4.79 -22.92
N ALA A 8 21.29 -4.98 -23.82
CA ALA A 8 20.45 -3.88 -24.32
C ALA A 8 19.50 -3.33 -23.25
N LEU A 9 19.06 -4.17 -22.32
CA LEU A 9 18.25 -3.77 -21.16
C LEU A 9 18.99 -2.85 -20.19
N TYR A 10 20.33 -2.94 -20.11
CA TYR A 10 21.13 -2.06 -19.27
C TYR A 10 21.43 -0.69 -19.89
N LEU A 11 21.41 -0.59 -21.22
CA LEU A 11 21.79 0.64 -21.94
C LEU A 11 20.66 1.67 -22.08
N ASN A 12 19.40 1.27 -21.93
CA ASN A 12 18.27 2.20 -22.01
C ASN A 12 17.19 1.91 -20.95
N ARG A 13 17.60 2.01 -19.71
CA ARG A 13 16.80 1.65 -18.52
C ARG A 13 15.43 2.34 -18.47
N SER A 14 15.34 3.60 -18.92
CA SER A 14 14.11 4.39 -18.86
C SER A 14 12.98 3.90 -19.78
N LEU A 15 13.30 3.24 -20.90
CA LEU A 15 12.33 2.71 -21.85
C LEU A 15 11.75 1.35 -21.39
N PHE A 16 12.52 0.60 -20.60
CA PHE A 16 12.13 -0.76 -20.17
C PHE A 16 11.63 -0.83 -18.72
N GLU A 17 11.73 0.26 -17.97
CA GLU A 17 11.24 0.31 -16.58
C GLU A 17 9.75 -0.09 -16.41
N PRO A 18 8.81 0.32 -17.29
CA PRO A 18 7.43 -0.13 -17.20
C PRO A 18 7.28 -1.65 -17.37
N LEU A 19 8.13 -2.26 -18.22
CA LEU A 19 8.14 -3.71 -18.40
C LEU A 19 8.72 -4.44 -17.18
N VAL A 20 9.75 -3.88 -16.54
CA VAL A 20 10.32 -4.45 -15.32
C VAL A 20 9.27 -4.45 -14.20
N ASP A 21 8.54 -3.35 -14.02
CA ASP A 21 7.48 -3.26 -13.02
C ASP A 21 6.33 -4.23 -13.31
N LEU A 22 5.97 -4.41 -14.59
CA LEU A 22 4.98 -5.40 -14.99
C LEU A 22 5.45 -6.82 -14.69
N VAL A 23 6.72 -7.14 -14.99
CA VAL A 23 7.31 -8.46 -14.69
C VAL A 23 7.35 -8.70 -13.18
N ASP A 24 7.69 -7.68 -12.38
CA ASP A 24 7.66 -7.78 -10.92
C ASP A 24 6.24 -7.99 -10.38
N ALA A 25 5.25 -7.32 -10.97
CA ALA A 25 3.85 -7.53 -10.62
C ALA A 25 3.36 -8.96 -10.97
N LEU A 26 3.84 -9.52 -12.08
CA LEU A 26 3.53 -10.90 -12.50
C LEU A 26 4.25 -11.96 -11.65
N ARG A 27 5.47 -11.66 -11.17
CA ARG A 27 6.24 -12.56 -10.30
C ARG A 27 5.66 -12.71 -8.90
N VAL A 28 4.85 -11.77 -8.46
CA VAL A 28 4.05 -11.95 -7.23
C VAL A 28 3.14 -13.17 -7.50
N ARG A 29 3.39 -14.25 -6.74
CA ARG A 29 2.76 -15.56 -6.94
C ARG A 29 1.26 -15.39 -7.04
N GLU A 30 0.64 -15.87 -8.12
CA GLU A 30 -0.80 -15.92 -8.29
C GLU A 30 -1.38 -16.78 -7.16
N GLY A 31 -1.81 -16.12 -6.08
CA GLY A 31 -2.76 -16.69 -5.15
C GLY A 31 -4.14 -16.69 -5.81
N LEU A 32 -5.03 -17.54 -5.36
CA LEU A 32 -6.43 -17.50 -5.74
C LEU A 32 -6.90 -16.04 -5.68
N GLU A 33 -7.50 -15.54 -6.77
CA GLU A 33 -8.04 -14.17 -6.81
C GLU A 33 -8.85 -13.92 -5.53
N GLN A 34 -8.36 -13.01 -4.70
CA GLN A 34 -9.09 -12.63 -3.51
C GLN A 34 -10.29 -11.82 -3.98
N LYS A 35 -11.43 -12.49 -4.05
CA LYS A 35 -12.71 -11.85 -4.31
C LYS A 35 -12.86 -10.72 -3.31
N LYS A 36 -13.03 -9.48 -3.79
CA LYS A 36 -13.29 -8.31 -2.93
C LYS A 36 -14.38 -8.70 -1.92
N SER A 37 -14.03 -8.75 -0.65
CA SER A 37 -14.90 -9.30 0.41
C SER A 37 -16.04 -8.39 0.81
N GLY A 38 -16.16 -7.21 0.17
CA GLY A 38 -17.18 -6.21 0.44
C GLY A 38 -16.61 -4.80 0.51
N GLU A 39 -17.47 -3.86 0.89
CA GLU A 39 -17.13 -2.45 1.05
C GLU A 39 -17.63 -1.95 2.40
N ILE A 40 -16.84 -1.11 3.07
CA ILE A 40 -17.22 -0.41 4.30
C ILE A 40 -16.94 1.08 4.11
N SER A 41 -17.89 1.92 4.50
CA SER A 41 -17.68 3.36 4.55
C SER A 41 -17.86 3.88 5.98
N GLY A 42 -17.08 4.90 6.32
CA GLY A 42 -17.19 5.50 7.65
C GLY A 42 -16.08 6.51 7.94
N LYS A 43 -16.11 7.03 9.16
CA LYS A 43 -15.16 8.05 9.62
C LYS A 43 -13.93 7.42 10.26
N VAL A 44 -12.73 7.85 9.84
CA VAL A 44 -11.48 7.46 10.50
C VAL A 44 -11.38 8.14 11.86
N THR A 45 -11.41 7.35 12.93
CA THR A 45 -11.36 7.85 14.30
C THR A 45 -9.96 7.85 14.90
N ARG A 46 -9.08 6.94 14.43
CA ARG A 46 -7.68 6.85 14.85
C ARG A 46 -6.79 6.34 13.72
N VAL A 47 -5.56 6.81 13.71
CA VAL A 47 -4.46 6.21 12.93
C VAL A 47 -3.49 5.61 13.94
N LEU A 48 -3.26 4.31 13.84
CA LEU A 48 -2.42 3.56 14.79
C LEU A 48 -0.96 3.60 14.40
N ASN A 49 -0.69 3.41 13.09
CA ASN A 49 0.63 3.59 12.47
C ASN A 49 0.47 3.99 10.99
N GLY A 50 1.53 3.97 10.20
CA GLY A 50 1.49 4.45 8.80
C GLY A 50 0.75 3.54 7.81
N ASP A 51 0.28 2.36 8.23
CA ASP A 51 -0.49 1.42 7.41
C ASP A 51 -1.72 0.85 8.13
N LEU A 52 -2.05 1.37 9.32
CA LEU A 52 -3.12 0.82 10.17
C LEU A 52 -3.98 1.92 10.77
N LEU A 53 -5.28 1.82 10.57
CA LEU A 53 -6.27 2.81 11.02
C LEU A 53 -7.47 2.15 11.70
N VAL A 54 -8.26 2.96 12.41
CA VAL A 54 -9.55 2.57 12.97
C VAL A 54 -10.64 3.41 12.33
N LEU A 55 -11.60 2.73 11.74
CA LEU A 55 -12.77 3.26 11.08
C LEU A 55 -14.00 3.04 11.97
N LYS A 56 -14.89 4.02 12.05
CA LYS A 56 -16.22 3.88 12.64
C LYS A 56 -17.27 4.03 11.55
N ASP A 57 -18.10 3.02 11.34
CA ASP A 57 -19.18 3.07 10.35
C ASP A 57 -20.40 3.88 10.84
N VAL A 58 -21.40 4.01 9.99
CA VAL A 58 -22.65 4.76 10.27
C VAL A 58 -23.48 4.13 11.40
N HIS A 59 -23.27 2.84 11.70
CA HIS A 59 -23.93 2.12 12.79
C HIS A 59 -23.15 2.18 14.10
N GLY A 60 -22.00 2.87 14.11
CA GLY A 60 -21.15 3.00 15.28
C GLY A 60 -20.17 1.86 15.48
N LYS A 61 -20.14 0.86 14.60
CA LYS A 61 -19.22 -0.27 14.67
C LYS A 61 -17.82 0.16 14.28
N MET A 62 -16.84 -0.34 15.04
CA MET A 62 -15.42 -0.03 14.85
C MET A 62 -14.74 -1.16 14.07
N TYR A 63 -13.92 -0.78 13.09
CA TYR A 63 -13.11 -1.70 12.30
C TYR A 63 -11.66 -1.27 12.34
N THR A 64 -10.77 -2.23 12.57
CA THR A 64 -9.32 -2.01 12.40
C THR A 64 -8.94 -2.41 10.98
N ILE A 65 -8.50 -1.44 10.20
CA ILE A 65 -8.19 -1.62 8.77
C ILE A 65 -6.69 -1.47 8.55
N ARG A 66 -6.08 -2.47 7.92
CA ARG A 66 -4.71 -2.40 7.41
C ARG A 66 -4.74 -2.12 5.92
N LEU A 67 -3.88 -1.22 5.47
CA LEU A 67 -3.72 -0.90 4.05
C LEU A 67 -3.17 -2.12 3.29
N THR A 68 -3.93 -2.65 2.36
CA THR A 68 -3.52 -3.79 1.53
C THR A 68 -2.30 -3.44 0.67
N GLY A 69 -1.34 -4.36 0.60
CA GLY A 69 -0.13 -4.21 -0.22
C GLY A 69 0.87 -3.17 0.28
N VAL A 70 0.66 -2.60 1.46
CA VAL A 70 1.47 -1.52 2.04
C VAL A 70 2.11 -1.96 3.34
N GLU A 71 3.36 -1.57 3.55
CA GLU A 71 4.10 -1.76 4.80
C GLU A 71 4.72 -0.43 5.25
N ALA A 72 4.28 0.07 6.40
CA ALA A 72 4.87 1.23 7.04
C ALA A 72 6.10 0.85 7.89
N PRO A 73 7.03 1.78 8.13
CA PRO A 73 8.12 1.59 9.08
C PRO A 73 7.58 1.21 10.46
N VAL A 74 8.23 0.23 11.08
CA VAL A 74 7.85 -0.26 12.41
C VAL A 74 8.57 0.54 13.48
N TYR A 75 7.83 0.94 14.52
CA TYR A 75 8.41 1.61 15.67
C TYR A 75 9.40 0.71 16.40
N GLN A 76 10.68 1.10 16.41
CA GLN A 76 11.76 0.37 17.07
C GLN A 76 12.38 1.24 18.16
N ARG A 77 12.12 0.89 19.42
CA ARG A 77 12.55 1.68 20.59
C ARG A 77 14.07 1.89 20.65
N ASN A 78 14.84 0.93 20.16
CA ASN A 78 16.31 0.97 20.20
C ASN A 78 16.95 1.55 18.93
N ASN A 79 16.15 2.00 17.97
CA ASN A 79 16.62 2.62 16.73
C ASN A 79 15.90 3.95 16.50
N ARG A 80 16.57 5.05 16.85
CA ARG A 80 16.00 6.40 16.72
C ARG A 80 15.61 6.76 15.30
N ALA A 81 16.36 6.32 14.29
CA ALA A 81 16.06 6.61 12.90
C ALA A 81 14.76 5.90 12.46
N GLU A 82 14.61 4.63 12.81
CA GLU A 82 13.37 3.87 12.50
C GLU A 82 12.16 4.41 13.28
N MET A 83 12.37 4.82 14.52
CA MET A 83 11.33 5.48 15.32
C MET A 83 10.82 6.76 14.64
N LEU A 84 11.72 7.62 14.18
CA LEU A 84 11.36 8.87 13.49
C LEU A 84 10.64 8.60 12.16
N ARG A 85 11.08 7.58 11.40
CA ARG A 85 10.41 7.15 10.16
C ARG A 85 8.99 6.64 10.43
N ALA A 86 8.81 5.83 11.48
CA ALA A 86 7.50 5.31 11.87
C ALA A 86 6.55 6.45 12.28
N GLU A 87 7.02 7.42 13.05
CA GLU A 87 6.24 8.59 13.44
C GLU A 87 5.91 9.49 12.25
N ALA A 88 6.84 9.73 11.34
CA ALA A 88 6.60 10.48 10.12
C ALA A 88 5.55 9.80 9.24
N SER A 89 5.64 8.49 9.05
CA SER A 89 4.66 7.69 8.30
C SER A 89 3.26 7.77 8.92
N LYS A 90 3.15 7.57 10.24
CA LYS A 90 1.90 7.73 10.98
C LYS A 90 1.31 9.14 10.85
N THR A 91 2.14 10.16 10.99
CA THR A 91 1.74 11.57 10.87
C THR A 91 1.24 11.86 9.46
N ASN A 92 1.92 11.36 8.44
CA ASN A 92 1.50 11.52 7.04
C ASN A 92 0.11 10.89 6.82
N LEU A 93 -0.08 9.64 7.22
CA LEU A 93 -1.39 8.98 7.10
C LEU A 93 -2.48 9.74 7.88
N SER A 94 -2.15 10.22 9.09
CA SER A 94 -3.09 11.01 9.90
C SER A 94 -3.53 12.29 9.19
N ARG A 95 -2.62 13.03 8.58
CA ARG A 95 -2.95 14.24 7.80
C ARG A 95 -3.85 13.95 6.62
N LEU A 96 -3.69 12.77 6.01
CA LEU A 96 -4.47 12.38 4.84
C LEU A 96 -5.92 12.01 5.20
N ILE A 97 -6.14 11.29 6.32
CA ILE A 97 -7.45 10.63 6.55
C ILE A 97 -8.05 10.79 7.95
N LEU A 98 -7.31 11.25 8.96
CA LEU A 98 -7.85 11.37 10.31
C LEU A 98 -9.07 12.30 10.34
N SER A 99 -10.15 11.85 11.00
CA SER A 99 -11.42 12.56 11.09
C SER A 99 -12.16 12.78 9.77
N THR A 100 -11.74 12.14 8.67
CA THR A 100 -12.43 12.19 7.38
C THR A 100 -13.26 10.93 7.12
N GLU A 101 -14.27 11.07 6.24
CA GLU A 101 -14.99 9.92 5.70
C GLU A 101 -14.14 9.24 4.63
N VAL A 102 -14.07 7.92 4.72
CA VAL A 102 -13.38 7.09 3.73
C VAL A 102 -14.24 5.90 3.34
N ARG A 103 -13.98 5.39 2.14
CA ARG A 103 -14.52 4.14 1.64
C ARG A 103 -13.39 3.11 1.62
N VAL A 104 -13.65 1.90 2.07
CA VAL A 104 -12.70 0.80 2.13
C VAL A 104 -13.21 -0.37 1.31
N GLU A 105 -12.49 -0.72 0.25
CA GLU A 105 -12.70 -1.96 -0.50
C GLU A 105 -11.93 -3.08 0.21
N LEU A 106 -12.67 -4.00 0.83
CA LEU A 106 -12.08 -5.09 1.60
C LEU A 106 -11.46 -6.14 0.66
N THR A 107 -10.21 -6.48 0.90
CA THR A 107 -9.51 -7.56 0.20
C THR A 107 -9.47 -8.84 1.03
N TYR A 108 -9.45 -8.71 2.34
CA TYR A 108 -9.46 -9.82 3.28
C TYR A 108 -10.08 -9.38 4.61
N THR A 109 -10.88 -10.24 5.21
CA THR A 109 -11.39 -10.08 6.58
C THR A 109 -11.13 -11.36 7.36
N ASN A 110 -10.66 -11.24 8.60
CA ASN A 110 -10.70 -12.36 9.54
C ASN A 110 -11.73 -12.09 10.64
N ASP A 111 -12.33 -13.16 11.17
CA ASP A 111 -13.42 -13.07 12.17
C ASP A 111 -12.96 -12.46 13.49
N SER A 112 -11.66 -12.36 13.72
CA SER A 112 -11.16 -12.03 15.05
C SER A 112 -10.84 -10.57 15.27
N HIS A 113 -10.21 -9.81 14.35
CA HIS A 113 -9.74 -8.46 14.74
C HIS A 113 -9.24 -7.55 13.62
N GLY A 114 -9.38 -7.86 12.36
CA GLY A 114 -8.85 -6.97 11.36
C GLY A 114 -9.31 -7.25 9.94
N ALA A 115 -9.36 -6.21 9.19
CA ALA A 115 -9.61 -6.28 7.77
C ALA A 115 -8.43 -5.64 7.01
N PHE A 116 -8.18 -6.15 5.82
CA PHE A 116 -7.28 -5.54 4.86
C PHE A 116 -8.12 -4.90 3.76
N GLY A 117 -7.70 -3.74 3.28
CA GLY A 117 -8.45 -3.09 2.22
C GLY A 117 -7.69 -1.97 1.52
N PHE A 118 -8.23 -1.60 0.36
CA PHE A 118 -7.88 -0.35 -0.29
C PHE A 118 -8.76 0.76 0.26
N VAL A 119 -8.12 1.80 0.80
CA VAL A 119 -8.79 2.95 1.44
C VAL A 119 -8.84 4.10 0.45
N TYR A 120 -10.03 4.66 0.29
CA TYR A 120 -10.26 5.79 -0.62
C TYR A 120 -10.82 6.99 0.13
N ARG A 121 -10.23 8.16 -0.09
CA ARG A 121 -10.81 9.46 0.25
C ARG A 121 -11.28 10.13 -1.03
N GLY A 122 -12.59 10.13 -1.26
CA GLY A 122 -13.13 10.48 -2.57
C GLY A 122 -12.61 9.54 -3.67
N LYS A 123 -11.92 10.08 -4.66
CA LYS A 123 -11.29 9.31 -5.74
C LYS A 123 -9.84 8.90 -5.46
N THR A 124 -9.25 9.41 -4.38
CA THR A 124 -7.83 9.19 -4.08
C THR A 124 -7.64 7.87 -3.36
N ASN A 125 -6.83 6.97 -3.94
CA ASN A 125 -6.39 5.73 -3.29
C ASN A 125 -5.27 6.05 -2.30
N ILE A 126 -5.55 5.88 -1.02
CA ILE A 126 -4.63 6.20 0.09
C ILE A 126 -3.48 5.20 0.17
N ASN A 127 -3.69 3.94 -0.20
CA ASN A 127 -2.63 2.93 -0.25
C ASN A 127 -1.53 3.34 -1.25
N ILE A 128 -1.93 3.71 -2.46
CA ILE A 128 -1.02 4.18 -3.50
C ILE A 128 -0.30 5.45 -3.04
N LEU A 129 -1.03 6.42 -2.50
CA LEU A 129 -0.47 7.70 -2.07
C LEU A 129 0.54 7.54 -0.91
N ALA A 130 0.28 6.63 0.05
CA ALA A 130 1.19 6.35 1.15
C ALA A 130 2.55 5.80 0.66
N VAL A 131 2.53 4.98 -0.40
CA VAL A 131 3.74 4.46 -1.03
C VAL A 131 4.42 5.54 -1.88
N GLU A 132 3.67 6.29 -2.68
CA GLU A 132 4.19 7.33 -3.58
C GLU A 132 4.88 8.48 -2.85
N THR A 133 4.43 8.81 -1.64
CA THR A 133 5.07 9.80 -0.78
C THR A 133 6.33 9.30 -0.06
N GLY A 134 6.73 8.04 -0.27
CA GLY A 134 7.89 7.43 0.39
C GLY A 134 7.67 7.12 1.89
N MET A 135 6.47 7.38 2.43
CA MET A 135 6.16 7.16 3.85
C MET A 135 5.89 5.69 4.20
N ALA A 136 5.64 4.87 3.18
CA ALA A 136 5.50 3.43 3.29
C ALA A 136 6.11 2.73 2.06
N ARG A 137 6.21 1.41 2.09
CA ARG A 137 6.72 0.61 0.97
C ARG A 137 5.65 -0.31 0.42
N ALA A 138 5.77 -0.69 -0.85
CA ALA A 138 4.98 -1.74 -1.44
C ALA A 138 5.44 -3.11 -0.91
N LYS A 139 4.58 -3.85 -0.22
CA LYS A 139 4.87 -5.15 0.38
C LYS A 139 4.43 -6.29 -0.53
N ARG A 140 5.37 -6.91 -1.27
CA ARG A 140 5.07 -7.95 -2.27
C ARG A 140 4.28 -9.12 -1.68
N ASP A 141 4.64 -9.58 -0.48
CA ASP A 141 3.96 -10.69 0.19
C ASP A 141 2.48 -10.39 0.48
N TYR A 142 2.13 -9.11 0.65
CA TYR A 142 0.76 -8.65 0.89
C TYR A 142 -0.03 -8.38 -0.39
N MET A 143 0.58 -8.62 -1.55
CA MET A 143 -0.05 -8.46 -2.86
C MET A 143 -0.55 -9.79 -3.44
N ASN A 144 -0.29 -10.92 -2.74
CA ASN A 144 -0.77 -12.22 -3.18
C ASN A 144 -2.30 -12.21 -3.29
N GLY A 145 -2.81 -12.64 -4.44
CA GLY A 145 -4.25 -12.66 -4.73
C GLY A 145 -4.87 -11.31 -5.11
N LEU A 146 -4.10 -10.20 -5.14
CA LEU A 146 -4.59 -8.94 -5.68
C LEU A 146 -4.64 -8.98 -7.21
N PRO A 147 -5.59 -8.24 -7.84
CA PRO A 147 -5.58 -8.01 -9.28
C PRO A 147 -4.24 -7.46 -9.77
N LEU A 148 -3.84 -7.82 -10.99
CA LEU A 148 -2.57 -7.40 -11.57
C LEU A 148 -2.43 -5.86 -11.61
N GLU A 149 -3.52 -5.17 -11.93
CA GLU A 149 -3.59 -3.71 -11.97
C GLU A 149 -3.25 -3.05 -10.63
N ASP A 150 -3.77 -3.59 -9.53
CA ASP A 150 -3.51 -3.08 -8.17
C ASP A 150 -2.05 -3.34 -7.77
N ARG A 151 -1.53 -4.53 -8.08
CA ARG A 151 -0.11 -4.87 -7.86
C ARG A 151 0.82 -3.93 -8.62
N TYR A 152 0.53 -3.74 -9.90
CA TYR A 152 1.29 -2.85 -10.78
C TYR A 152 1.25 -1.40 -10.28
N ALA A 153 0.08 -0.89 -9.89
CA ALA A 153 -0.07 0.47 -9.37
C ALA A 153 0.77 0.72 -8.11
N LEU A 154 0.80 -0.23 -7.17
CA LEU A 154 1.63 -0.15 -5.96
C LEU A 154 3.13 -0.15 -6.27
N ILE A 155 3.57 -1.01 -7.21
CA ILE A 155 4.98 -1.08 -7.64
C ILE A 155 5.39 0.22 -8.34
N GLN A 156 4.53 0.77 -9.20
CA GLN A 156 4.76 2.06 -9.85
C GLN A 156 4.85 3.21 -8.85
N ALA A 157 4.00 3.23 -7.83
CA ALA A 157 4.05 4.22 -6.76
C ALA A 157 5.39 4.19 -6.01
N GLU A 158 5.89 3.00 -5.66
CA GLU A 158 7.19 2.84 -5.01
C GLU A 158 8.35 3.33 -5.90
N ARG A 159 8.28 3.07 -7.21
CA ARG A 159 9.27 3.59 -8.14
C ARG A 159 9.25 5.12 -8.19
N ARG A 160 8.07 5.75 -8.27
CA ARG A 160 7.95 7.21 -8.26
C ARG A 160 8.52 7.81 -6.97
N ALA A 161 8.26 7.20 -5.81
CA ALA A 161 8.84 7.63 -4.53
C ALA A 161 10.38 7.65 -4.59
N ARG A 162 11.00 6.57 -5.08
CA ARG A 162 12.48 6.49 -5.21
C ARG A 162 13.09 7.50 -6.19
N MET A 163 12.33 7.95 -7.18
CA MET A 163 12.80 8.97 -8.13
C MET A 163 12.75 10.38 -7.55
N ASN A 164 11.81 10.62 -6.63
CA ASN A 164 11.63 11.91 -5.97
C ASN A 164 12.59 12.13 -4.78
N ASP A 165 13.19 11.05 -4.25
CA ASP A 165 14.18 11.10 -3.16
C ASP A 165 15.62 11.44 -3.64
N LYS A 166 15.82 11.70 -4.94
CA LYS A 166 17.09 12.12 -5.53
C LYS A 166 17.12 13.61 -5.80
#